data_a7ef38aab5735896ea158f666e59ff8c
#
_entry.id   a7ef38aab5735896ea158f666e59ff8c
#
_cell.length_a   1.000
_cell.length_b   1.000
_cell.length_c   1.000
_cell.angle_alpha   90.00
_cell.angle_beta   90.00
_cell.angle_gamma   90.00
#
_symmetry.space_group_name_H-M   'P 1'
#
loop_
_entity.id
_entity.type
_entity.pdbx_description
1 polymer ?
#
loop_
_entity_poly.entity_id
_entity_poly.type
_entity_poly.pdbx_seq_one_letter_code
_entity_poly.pdbx_strand_id
1 'polypeptide(L)'
;MSSREITAQRFTDLLELIKSQSEKMSHDWAKQITTRDTVFVISVSSSFDKYSSITPSQQKVFENIENKYLNGTVLEECAWYENYSPEQRERAEVAAHYYAALGTFYRDLASKIIGDKKFIPSPKQYKSIVENKYAAKVIEEHYKEPLYKEQSLVEIRNLKSAPITSFLSYPGNAIRPNLFYHYGGMTCLVLKTKVIPIRSSCKGASQYLVLPIGKPEPIIVEERFIKKHRKK
;
A
#
# COMPACT_ATOMS: atom_id res chain seq x y z
N MET A 1 18.02 -15.20 26.58
CA MET A 1 17.33 -14.22 27.44
C MET A 1 16.75 -15.03 28.62
N SER A 2 17.14 -14.70 29.83
CA SER A 2 16.59 -15.36 31.02
C SER A 2 15.12 -15.01 31.13
N SER A 3 14.24 -16.02 31.13
CA SER A 3 12.80 -15.83 31.40
C SER A 3 12.67 -15.29 32.82
N ARG A 4 12.14 -14.08 32.98
CA ARG A 4 11.87 -13.54 34.34
C ARG A 4 10.74 -14.35 34.96
N GLU A 5 10.90 -14.67 36.22
CA GLU A 5 9.90 -15.40 37.01
C GLU A 5 8.53 -14.64 36.96
N ILE A 6 7.46 -15.37 36.75
CA ILE A 6 6.10 -14.81 36.74
C ILE A 6 5.62 -14.70 38.17
N THR A 7 5.25 -13.51 38.60
CA THR A 7 4.73 -13.21 39.95
C THR A 7 3.39 -12.49 39.87
N ALA A 8 2.56 -12.58 40.90
CA ALA A 8 1.30 -11.84 40.97
C ALA A 8 1.50 -10.33 40.78
N GLN A 9 2.60 -9.78 41.29
CA GLN A 9 2.94 -8.36 41.14
C GLN A 9 3.11 -7.95 39.68
N ARG A 10 3.73 -8.79 38.84
CA ARG A 10 3.89 -8.46 37.40
C ARG A 10 2.57 -8.30 36.67
N PHE A 11 1.53 -9.07 37.04
CA PHE A 11 0.19 -8.88 36.46
C PHE A 11 -0.40 -7.53 36.85
N THR A 12 -0.28 -7.14 38.13
CA THR A 12 -0.77 -5.86 38.64
C THR A 12 -0.04 -4.69 37.97
N ASP A 13 1.29 -4.73 37.92
CA ASP A 13 2.13 -3.70 37.31
C ASP A 13 1.78 -3.51 35.82
N LEU A 14 1.57 -4.62 35.11
CA LEU A 14 1.20 -4.56 33.69
C LEU A 14 -0.21 -3.97 33.49
N LEU A 15 -1.18 -4.32 34.33
CA LEU A 15 -2.53 -3.76 34.26
C LEU A 15 -2.53 -2.25 34.53
N GLU A 16 -1.76 -1.78 35.50
CA GLU A 16 -1.59 -0.35 35.77
C GLU A 16 -0.92 0.37 34.59
N LEU A 17 0.09 -0.23 34.00
CA LEU A 17 0.77 0.31 32.82
C LEU A 17 -0.18 0.40 31.63
N ILE A 18 -0.97 -0.65 31.34
CA ILE A 18 -1.98 -0.64 30.26
C ILE A 18 -2.99 0.46 30.51
N LYS A 19 -3.50 0.60 31.74
CA LYS A 19 -4.46 1.65 32.11
C LYS A 19 -3.87 3.03 31.90
N SER A 20 -2.70 3.31 32.45
CA SER A 20 -2.00 4.60 32.32
C SER A 20 -1.75 4.99 30.86
N GLN A 21 -1.41 4.02 30.00
CA GLN A 21 -1.21 4.31 28.59
C GLN A 21 -2.55 4.49 27.86
N SER A 22 -3.60 3.70 28.19
CA SER A 22 -4.91 3.83 27.57
C SER A 22 -5.55 5.19 27.76
N GLU A 23 -5.31 5.83 28.91
CA GLU A 23 -5.81 7.18 29.22
C GLU A 23 -5.21 8.27 28.30
N LYS A 24 -4.03 8.00 27.71
CA LYS A 24 -3.32 8.89 26.79
C LYS A 24 -3.72 8.69 25.33
N MET A 25 -4.56 7.70 25.05
CA MET A 25 -4.90 7.28 23.68
C MET A 25 -6.33 7.71 23.34
N SER A 26 -6.50 8.43 22.23
CA SER A 26 -7.82 8.89 21.77
C SER A 26 -8.42 7.97 20.69
N HIS A 27 -7.59 7.25 19.94
CA HIS A 27 -8.03 6.47 18.79
C HIS A 27 -8.74 5.16 19.16
N ASP A 28 -9.87 4.86 18.52
CA ASP A 28 -10.71 3.68 18.81
C ASP A 28 -9.95 2.34 18.65
N TRP A 29 -9.02 2.27 17.71
CA TRP A 29 -8.14 1.10 17.55
C TRP A 29 -7.31 0.84 18.82
N ALA A 30 -6.75 1.88 19.41
CA ALA A 30 -5.94 1.76 20.61
C ALA A 30 -6.80 1.28 21.79
N LYS A 31 -8.02 1.78 21.92
CA LYS A 31 -8.99 1.32 22.94
C LYS A 31 -9.34 -0.16 22.78
N GLN A 32 -9.54 -0.62 21.53
CA GLN A 32 -9.81 -2.04 21.26
C GLN A 32 -8.64 -2.94 21.65
N ILE A 33 -7.40 -2.54 21.36
CA ILE A 33 -6.21 -3.32 21.69
C ILE A 33 -5.98 -3.35 23.19
N THR A 34 -6.05 -2.21 23.88
CA THR A 34 -5.88 -2.14 25.33
C THR A 34 -6.95 -2.96 26.04
N THR A 35 -8.21 -2.93 25.59
CA THR A 35 -9.29 -3.77 26.14
C THR A 35 -8.99 -5.25 25.98
N ARG A 36 -8.56 -5.69 24.78
CA ARG A 36 -8.22 -7.09 24.53
C ARG A 36 -7.04 -7.56 25.37
N ASP A 37 -5.98 -6.74 25.43
CA ASP A 37 -4.78 -7.07 26.19
C ASP A 37 -5.08 -7.10 27.70
N THR A 38 -5.92 -6.19 28.22
CA THR A 38 -6.40 -6.19 29.62
C THR A 38 -7.18 -7.47 29.94
N VAL A 39 -8.14 -7.85 29.09
CA VAL A 39 -8.96 -9.07 29.29
C VAL A 39 -8.06 -10.31 29.34
N PHE A 40 -7.05 -10.40 28.45
CA PHE A 40 -6.10 -11.49 28.46
C PHE A 40 -5.29 -11.53 29.76
N VAL A 41 -4.71 -10.40 30.18
CA VAL A 41 -3.89 -10.32 31.42
C VAL A 41 -4.71 -10.70 32.64
N ILE A 42 -5.95 -10.21 32.76
CA ILE A 42 -6.86 -10.59 33.87
C ILE A 42 -7.15 -12.11 33.86
N SER A 43 -7.45 -12.68 32.68
CA SER A 43 -7.72 -14.12 32.56
C SER A 43 -6.53 -14.98 32.98
N VAL A 44 -5.32 -14.56 32.58
CA VAL A 44 -4.08 -15.31 32.96
C VAL A 44 -3.74 -15.11 34.42
N SER A 45 -3.93 -13.90 34.98
CA SER A 45 -3.77 -13.64 36.42
C SER A 45 -4.69 -14.55 37.26
N SER A 46 -5.99 -14.64 36.91
CA SER A 46 -6.95 -15.51 37.58
C SER A 46 -6.56 -17.00 37.50
N SER A 47 -5.96 -17.42 36.39
CA SER A 47 -5.42 -18.77 36.24
C SER A 47 -4.19 -19.01 37.15
N PHE A 48 -3.33 -18.01 37.22
CA PHE A 48 -2.15 -18.04 38.10
C PHE A 48 -2.53 -18.10 39.58
N ASP A 49 -3.53 -17.32 40.01
CA ASP A 49 -4.05 -17.33 41.39
C ASP A 49 -4.59 -18.71 41.78
N LYS A 50 -5.22 -19.41 40.82
CA LYS A 50 -5.81 -20.73 41.04
C LYS A 50 -4.80 -21.87 41.03
N TYR A 51 -3.80 -21.82 40.14
CA TYR A 51 -2.89 -22.95 39.85
C TYR A 51 -1.43 -22.64 40.19
N SER A 52 -1.12 -21.43 40.66
CA SER A 52 0.26 -20.95 40.95
C SER A 52 1.22 -21.08 39.75
N SER A 53 0.67 -21.23 38.55
CA SER A 53 1.44 -21.38 37.33
C SER A 53 0.61 -21.00 36.11
N ILE A 54 1.30 -20.68 35.00
CA ILE A 54 0.71 -20.46 33.70
C ILE A 54 1.36 -21.35 32.65
N THR A 55 0.66 -21.60 31.55
CA THR A 55 1.22 -22.41 30.45
C THR A 55 2.31 -21.66 29.70
N PRO A 56 3.28 -22.37 29.09
CA PRO A 56 4.31 -21.70 28.25
C PRO A 56 3.74 -20.81 27.16
N SER A 57 2.59 -21.18 26.57
CA SER A 57 1.91 -20.37 25.58
C SER A 57 1.34 -19.08 26.17
N GLN A 58 0.72 -19.15 27.35
CA GLN A 58 0.22 -17.98 28.06
C GLN A 58 1.38 -17.07 28.49
N GLN A 59 2.48 -17.63 28.98
CA GLN A 59 3.67 -16.87 29.33
C GLN A 59 4.22 -16.09 28.14
N LYS A 60 4.37 -16.74 26.99
CA LYS A 60 4.86 -16.09 25.75
C LYS A 60 3.97 -14.91 25.32
N VAL A 61 2.65 -15.07 25.40
CA VAL A 61 1.72 -13.99 25.04
C VAL A 61 1.80 -12.87 26.08
N PHE A 62 1.86 -13.18 27.38
CA PHE A 62 2.02 -12.21 28.44
C PHE A 62 3.30 -11.38 28.27
N GLU A 63 4.44 -12.02 28.06
CA GLU A 63 5.72 -11.35 27.83
C GLU A 63 5.70 -10.46 26.57
N ASN A 64 5.01 -10.88 25.51
CA ASN A 64 4.84 -10.06 24.31
C ASN A 64 4.01 -8.80 24.60
N ILE A 65 2.93 -8.93 25.37
CA ILE A 65 2.11 -7.80 25.80
C ILE A 65 2.93 -6.87 26.69
N GLU A 66 3.60 -7.40 27.72
CA GLU A 66 4.45 -6.64 28.62
C GLU A 66 5.50 -5.82 27.84
N ASN A 67 6.25 -6.47 26.95
CA ASN A 67 7.26 -5.82 26.13
C ASN A 67 6.67 -4.70 25.24
N LYS A 68 5.49 -4.92 24.69
CA LYS A 68 4.79 -3.96 23.86
C LYS A 68 4.47 -2.65 24.61
N TYR A 69 4.04 -2.76 25.87
CA TYR A 69 3.73 -1.59 26.70
C TYR A 69 4.98 -0.97 27.30
N LEU A 70 5.95 -1.77 27.77
CA LEU A 70 7.22 -1.26 28.30
C LEU A 70 8.04 -0.49 27.26
N ASN A 71 8.05 -0.95 26.01
CA ASN A 71 8.78 -0.32 24.92
C ASN A 71 8.02 0.84 24.27
N GLY A 72 6.81 1.17 24.72
CA GLY A 72 6.01 2.25 24.18
C GLY A 72 5.45 1.98 22.76
N THR A 73 5.57 0.77 22.23
CA THR A 73 5.13 0.43 20.86
C THR A 73 3.65 0.75 20.62
N VAL A 74 2.81 0.61 21.65
CA VAL A 74 1.37 0.94 21.54
C VAL A 74 1.15 2.43 21.36
N LEU A 75 1.93 3.26 22.07
CA LEU A 75 1.86 4.73 21.94
C LEU A 75 2.35 5.19 20.55
N GLU A 76 3.43 4.58 20.06
CA GLU A 76 3.94 4.85 18.70
C GLU A 76 2.92 4.46 17.62
N GLU A 77 2.29 3.30 17.74
CA GLU A 77 1.23 2.88 16.84
C GLU A 77 0.01 3.80 16.93
N CYS A 78 -0.39 4.25 18.13
CA CYS A 78 -1.47 5.20 18.31
C CYS A 78 -1.15 6.54 17.63
N ALA A 79 0.04 7.08 17.86
CA ALA A 79 0.52 8.29 17.22
C ALA A 79 0.54 8.18 15.68
N TRP A 80 0.84 6.99 15.14
CA TRP A 80 0.75 6.73 13.71
C TRP A 80 -0.68 6.93 13.18
N TYR A 81 -1.69 6.33 13.83
CA TYR A 81 -3.09 6.45 13.38
C TYR A 81 -3.60 7.88 13.49
N GLU A 82 -3.19 8.63 14.53
CA GLU A 82 -3.58 10.02 14.74
C GLU A 82 -2.93 10.99 13.73
N ASN A 83 -1.69 10.69 13.33
CA ASN A 83 -0.90 11.54 12.44
C ASN A 83 -0.88 11.05 10.98
N TYR A 84 -1.71 10.05 10.62
CA TYR A 84 -1.75 9.53 9.26
C TYR A 84 -2.24 10.59 8.27
N SER A 85 -1.34 11.11 7.47
CA SER A 85 -1.58 12.26 6.61
C SER A 85 -2.28 11.90 5.30
N PRO A 86 -2.98 12.85 4.65
CA PRO A 86 -3.51 12.67 3.29
C PRO A 86 -2.44 12.28 2.27
N GLU A 87 -1.21 12.79 2.40
CA GLU A 87 -0.10 12.42 1.53
C GLU A 87 0.30 10.95 1.71
N GLN A 88 0.39 10.47 2.96
CA GLN A 88 0.62 9.04 3.23
C GLN A 88 -0.50 8.19 2.64
N ARG A 89 -1.74 8.65 2.73
CA ARG A 89 -2.90 7.98 2.13
C ARG A 89 -2.75 7.87 0.62
N GLU A 90 -2.47 8.96 -0.06
CA GLU A 90 -2.28 8.98 -1.52
C GLU A 90 -1.16 8.03 -1.96
N ARG A 91 -0.01 8.06 -1.27
CA ARG A 91 1.10 7.14 -1.54
C ARG A 91 0.70 5.67 -1.36
N ALA A 92 -0.08 5.38 -0.31
CA ALA A 92 -0.60 4.03 -0.07
C ALA A 92 -1.58 3.60 -1.17
N GLU A 93 -2.45 4.49 -1.65
CA GLU A 93 -3.38 4.21 -2.75
C GLU A 93 -2.66 3.95 -4.07
N VAL A 94 -1.65 4.77 -4.40
CA VAL A 94 -0.82 4.56 -5.60
C VAL A 94 -0.15 3.19 -5.57
N ALA A 95 0.47 2.83 -4.45
CA ALA A 95 1.08 1.52 -4.27
C ALA A 95 0.04 0.38 -4.31
N ALA A 96 -1.13 0.57 -3.68
CA ALA A 96 -2.20 -0.42 -3.66
C ALA A 96 -2.74 -0.70 -5.07
N HIS A 97 -2.95 0.31 -5.90
CA HIS A 97 -3.36 0.12 -7.30
C HIS A 97 -2.34 -0.69 -8.10
N TYR A 98 -1.05 -0.46 -7.88
CA TYR A 98 0.01 -1.25 -8.49
C TYR A 98 -0.05 -2.72 -8.07
N TYR A 99 -0.18 -3.02 -6.76
CA TYR A 99 -0.25 -4.39 -6.26
C TYR A 99 -1.56 -5.09 -6.61
N ALA A 100 -2.67 -4.38 -6.64
CA ALA A 100 -3.94 -4.91 -7.14
C ALA A 100 -3.84 -5.34 -8.61
N ALA A 101 -3.14 -4.57 -9.43
CA ALA A 101 -2.90 -4.92 -10.84
C ALA A 101 -1.96 -6.12 -11.02
N LEU A 102 -0.99 -6.32 -10.13
CA LEU A 102 -0.12 -7.51 -10.14
C LEU A 102 -0.87 -8.79 -9.72
N GLY A 103 -1.85 -8.67 -8.83
CA GLY A 103 -2.70 -9.79 -8.38
C GLY A 103 -2.01 -10.84 -7.50
N THR A 104 -0.74 -10.67 -7.12
CA THR A 104 0.05 -11.68 -6.39
C THR A 104 0.39 -11.25 -4.96
N PHE A 105 1.23 -10.20 -4.81
CA PHE A 105 1.67 -9.72 -3.49
C PHE A 105 0.71 -8.67 -2.93
N TYR A 106 0.51 -8.66 -1.61
CA TYR A 106 -0.28 -7.65 -0.88
C TYR A 106 -1.72 -7.44 -1.38
N ARG A 107 -2.30 -8.41 -2.11
CA ARG A 107 -3.62 -8.29 -2.75
C ARG A 107 -4.71 -7.87 -1.76
N ASP A 108 -4.79 -8.54 -0.60
CA ASP A 108 -5.83 -8.28 0.39
C ASP A 108 -5.66 -6.91 1.05
N LEU A 109 -4.41 -6.53 1.34
CA LEU A 109 -4.09 -5.20 1.87
C LEU A 109 -4.39 -4.11 0.86
N ALA A 110 -4.01 -4.31 -0.40
CA ALA A 110 -4.30 -3.39 -1.49
C ALA A 110 -5.82 -3.21 -1.69
N SER A 111 -6.58 -4.30 -1.66
CA SER A 111 -8.04 -4.26 -1.76
C SER A 111 -8.69 -3.49 -0.62
N LYS A 112 -8.18 -3.62 0.63
CA LYS A 112 -8.66 -2.85 1.78
C LYS A 112 -8.35 -1.36 1.63
N ILE A 113 -7.13 -1.01 1.21
CA ILE A 113 -6.72 0.39 1.02
C ILE A 113 -7.57 1.07 -0.06
N ILE A 114 -7.86 0.38 -1.17
CA ILE A 114 -8.65 0.93 -2.28
C ILE A 114 -10.15 0.97 -1.92
N GLY A 115 -10.66 -0.09 -1.28
CA GLY A 115 -12.09 -0.26 -1.03
C GLY A 115 -12.63 0.52 0.17
N ASP A 116 -11.79 0.79 1.17
CA ASP A 116 -12.19 1.51 2.37
C ASP A 116 -11.34 2.77 2.58
N LYS A 117 -11.94 3.92 2.31
CA LYS A 117 -11.29 5.23 2.50
C LYS A 117 -10.91 5.54 3.94
N LYS A 118 -11.54 4.89 4.92
CA LYS A 118 -11.25 5.07 6.35
C LYS A 118 -10.17 4.10 6.86
N PHE A 119 -9.85 3.07 6.08
CA PHE A 119 -8.86 2.10 6.48
C PHE A 119 -7.45 2.74 6.51
N ILE A 120 -6.80 2.69 7.66
CA ILE A 120 -5.42 3.12 7.86
C ILE A 120 -4.55 1.86 8.01
N PRO A 121 -3.59 1.61 7.12
CA PRO A 121 -2.67 0.49 7.29
C PRO A 121 -1.78 0.70 8.52
N SER A 122 -1.44 -0.37 9.25
CA SER A 122 -0.48 -0.27 10.34
C SER A 122 0.90 0.20 9.84
N PRO A 123 1.79 0.74 10.70
CA PRO A 123 3.14 1.17 10.31
C PRO A 123 3.89 0.09 9.52
N LYS A 124 3.81 -1.17 9.98
CA LYS A 124 4.44 -2.31 9.31
C LYS A 124 3.83 -2.61 7.94
N GLN A 125 2.50 -2.53 7.83
CA GLN A 125 1.81 -2.73 6.55
C GLN A 125 2.13 -1.60 5.56
N TYR A 126 2.12 -0.36 6.03
CA TYR A 126 2.50 0.79 5.22
C TYR A 126 3.92 0.68 4.69
N LYS A 127 4.88 0.43 5.58
CA LYS A 127 6.28 0.21 5.20
C LYS A 127 6.42 -0.90 4.15
N SER A 128 5.72 -2.01 4.35
CA SER A 128 5.79 -3.15 3.43
C SER A 128 5.23 -2.84 2.04
N ILE A 129 4.11 -2.10 1.95
CA ILE A 129 3.45 -1.84 0.66
C ILE A 129 3.99 -0.58 -0.03
N VAL A 130 4.46 0.44 0.71
CA VAL A 130 4.86 1.76 0.17
C VAL A 130 6.38 1.89 0.03
N GLU A 131 7.16 1.45 1.04
CA GLU A 131 8.60 1.75 1.11
C GLU A 131 9.50 0.70 0.44
N ASN A 132 8.92 -0.33 -0.16
CA ASN A 132 9.72 -1.29 -0.91
C ASN A 132 10.18 -0.73 -2.28
N LYS A 133 11.25 -1.28 -2.83
CA LYS A 133 11.91 -0.80 -4.05
C LYS A 133 11.01 -0.71 -5.30
N TYR A 134 9.95 -1.51 -5.38
CA TYR A 134 9.05 -1.52 -6.53
C TYR A 134 7.99 -0.42 -6.39
N ALA A 135 7.36 -0.34 -5.22
CA ALA A 135 6.39 0.71 -4.93
C ALA A 135 7.04 2.10 -4.96
N ALA A 136 8.26 2.25 -4.45
CA ALA A 136 8.98 3.51 -4.51
C ALA A 136 9.13 4.03 -5.96
N LYS A 137 9.46 3.15 -6.93
CA LYS A 137 9.54 3.51 -8.35
C LYS A 137 8.19 3.91 -8.94
N VAL A 138 7.12 3.23 -8.54
CA VAL A 138 5.74 3.53 -9.00
C VAL A 138 5.29 4.88 -8.46
N ILE A 139 5.56 5.16 -7.19
CA ILE A 139 5.25 6.42 -6.54
C ILE A 139 6.06 7.57 -7.17
N GLU A 140 7.36 7.38 -7.39
CA GLU A 140 8.21 8.35 -8.08
C GLU A 140 7.65 8.67 -9.48
N GLU A 141 7.31 7.65 -10.26
CA GLU A 141 6.74 7.82 -11.61
C GLU A 141 5.35 8.48 -11.57
N HIS A 142 4.56 8.25 -10.50
CA HIS A 142 3.26 8.89 -10.32
C HIS A 142 3.37 10.40 -10.11
N TYR A 143 4.33 10.85 -9.29
CA TYR A 143 4.53 12.29 -9.03
C TYR A 143 5.33 13.01 -10.10
N LYS A 144 6.01 12.26 -10.96
CA LYS A 144 6.78 12.82 -12.05
C LYS A 144 5.88 13.58 -13.04
N GLU A 145 6.36 14.74 -13.52
CA GLU A 145 5.70 15.49 -14.59
C GLU A 145 5.64 14.68 -15.89
N PRO A 146 4.50 14.68 -16.60
CA PRO A 146 4.36 14.01 -17.88
C PRO A 146 5.37 14.56 -18.91
N LEU A 147 6.05 13.67 -19.62
CA LEU A 147 7.04 14.04 -20.64
C LEU A 147 6.37 14.74 -21.84
N TYR A 148 5.14 14.37 -22.15
CA TYR A 148 4.37 14.94 -23.26
C TYR A 148 3.11 15.63 -22.69
N LYS A 149 2.92 16.89 -23.06
CA LYS A 149 1.75 17.68 -22.63
C LYS A 149 0.51 17.28 -23.43
N GLU A 150 -0.66 17.53 -22.87
CA GLU A 150 -1.92 17.41 -23.59
C GLU A 150 -1.89 18.29 -24.86
N GLN A 151 -2.56 17.85 -25.90
CA GLN A 151 -2.58 18.44 -27.23
C GLN A 151 -1.24 18.38 -27.99
N SER A 152 -0.21 17.73 -27.47
CA SER A 152 1.02 17.50 -28.23
C SER A 152 0.90 16.30 -29.17
N LEU A 153 1.69 16.32 -30.24
CA LEU A 153 1.81 15.19 -31.16
C LEU A 153 2.94 14.27 -30.71
N VAL A 154 2.62 12.99 -30.62
CA VAL A 154 3.55 11.92 -30.33
C VAL A 154 3.47 10.83 -31.40
N GLU A 155 4.46 9.97 -31.46
CA GLU A 155 4.48 8.80 -32.34
C GLU A 155 4.60 7.53 -31.49
N ILE A 156 3.78 6.53 -31.77
CA ILE A 156 3.91 5.21 -31.14
C ILE A 156 5.18 4.56 -31.65
N ARG A 157 6.02 4.07 -30.74
CA ARG A 157 7.27 3.40 -31.10
C ARG A 157 6.97 2.12 -31.89
N ASN A 158 7.74 1.92 -32.96
CA ASN A 158 7.68 0.68 -33.72
C ASN A 158 8.52 -0.38 -33.01
N LEU A 159 7.88 -1.26 -32.24
CA LEU A 159 8.54 -2.32 -31.48
C LEU A 159 8.45 -3.63 -32.25
N LYS A 160 9.61 -4.18 -32.63
CA LYS A 160 9.69 -5.48 -33.32
C LYS A 160 9.21 -6.65 -32.44
N SER A 161 9.26 -6.48 -31.13
CA SER A 161 8.75 -7.45 -30.15
C SER A 161 8.21 -6.69 -28.94
N ALA A 162 6.91 -6.43 -28.92
CA ALA A 162 6.27 -5.96 -27.69
C ALA A 162 6.06 -7.14 -26.75
N PRO A 163 6.40 -7.02 -25.46
CA PRO A 163 6.01 -8.06 -24.49
C PRO A 163 4.49 -8.22 -24.52
N ILE A 164 4.01 -9.44 -24.45
CA ILE A 164 2.59 -9.84 -24.56
C ILE A 164 1.68 -9.11 -23.52
N THR A 165 2.27 -8.54 -22.49
CA THR A 165 1.60 -7.84 -21.37
C THR A 165 1.47 -6.33 -21.55
N SER A 166 1.89 -5.77 -22.65
CA SER A 166 2.01 -4.31 -22.79
C SER A 166 0.98 -3.74 -23.75
N PHE A 167 0.03 -3.04 -23.27
CA PHE A 167 -0.02 -1.68 -22.84
C PHE A 167 -0.76 -0.76 -23.80
N LEU A 168 -1.44 -1.31 -24.79
CA LEU A 168 -2.48 -0.62 -25.54
C LEU A 168 -3.82 -1.15 -25.05
N SER A 169 -4.59 -0.36 -24.33
CA SER A 169 -5.95 -0.70 -23.93
C SER A 169 -6.92 0.36 -24.42
N TYR A 170 -8.08 -0.08 -24.85
CA TYR A 170 -9.20 0.83 -25.04
C TYR A 170 -9.81 1.15 -23.68
N PRO A 171 -10.32 2.37 -23.45
CA PRO A 171 -11.07 2.68 -22.26
C PRO A 171 -12.22 1.67 -22.09
N GLY A 172 -12.21 0.92 -20.97
CA GLY A 172 -13.23 -0.08 -20.64
C GLY A 172 -13.02 -1.49 -21.17
N ASN A 173 -11.96 -1.78 -21.93
CA ASN A 173 -11.69 -3.12 -22.47
C ASN A 173 -10.37 -3.74 -21.97
N ALA A 174 -10.33 -5.07 -21.94
CA ALA A 174 -9.12 -5.83 -21.65
C ALA A 174 -8.01 -5.54 -22.68
N ILE A 175 -6.77 -5.57 -22.23
CA ILE A 175 -5.57 -5.39 -23.04
C ILE A 175 -5.55 -6.40 -24.18
N ARG A 176 -5.45 -5.91 -25.41
CA ARG A 176 -5.28 -6.75 -26.61
C ARG A 176 -3.81 -6.77 -27.02
N PRO A 177 -3.10 -7.88 -26.92
CA PRO A 177 -1.66 -7.95 -27.21
C PRO A 177 -1.24 -7.51 -28.63
N ASN A 178 -2.13 -7.68 -29.60
CA ASN A 178 -1.81 -7.45 -31.02
C ASN A 178 -1.97 -5.99 -31.47
N LEU A 179 -2.43 -5.08 -30.60
CA LEU A 179 -2.66 -3.67 -30.97
C LEU A 179 -1.38 -2.91 -31.36
N PHE A 180 -0.22 -3.31 -30.84
CA PHE A 180 1.06 -2.68 -31.16
C PHE A 180 1.42 -2.78 -32.65
N TYR A 181 1.11 -3.89 -33.29
CA TYR A 181 1.38 -4.08 -34.72
C TYR A 181 0.53 -3.14 -35.60
N HIS A 182 -0.66 -2.79 -35.14
CA HIS A 182 -1.58 -1.91 -35.88
C HIS A 182 -1.31 -0.41 -35.71
N TYR A 183 -0.63 -0.04 -34.62
CA TYR A 183 -0.42 1.36 -34.25
C TYR A 183 1.04 1.80 -34.26
N GLY A 184 1.99 0.87 -34.40
CA GLY A 184 3.42 1.17 -34.48
C GLY A 184 3.74 2.18 -35.62
N GLY A 185 4.47 3.23 -35.29
CA GLY A 185 4.81 4.29 -36.22
C GLY A 185 3.71 5.34 -36.45
N MET A 186 2.51 5.16 -35.91
CA MET A 186 1.42 6.13 -36.08
C MET A 186 1.64 7.38 -35.24
N THR A 187 1.34 8.54 -35.85
CA THR A 187 1.26 9.81 -35.12
C THR A 187 -0.06 9.87 -34.37
N CYS A 188 -0.01 10.33 -33.12
CA CYS A 188 -1.15 10.44 -32.24
C CYS A 188 -1.21 11.83 -31.60
N LEU A 189 -2.41 12.28 -31.29
CA LEU A 189 -2.66 13.45 -30.44
C LEU A 189 -2.79 12.99 -28.98
N VAL A 190 -2.05 13.60 -28.07
CA VAL A 190 -2.21 13.37 -26.62
C VAL A 190 -3.50 14.06 -26.17
N LEU A 191 -4.48 13.29 -25.70
CA LEU A 191 -5.75 13.79 -25.18
C LEU A 191 -5.68 14.05 -23.68
N LYS A 192 -5.09 13.09 -22.92
CA LYS A 192 -4.97 13.16 -21.48
C LYS A 192 -3.71 12.45 -21.01
N THR A 193 -3.17 12.92 -19.88
CA THR A 193 -2.04 12.29 -19.17
C THR A 193 -2.52 11.65 -17.88
N LYS A 194 -1.78 10.68 -17.36
CA LYS A 194 -2.05 9.99 -16.06
C LYS A 194 -3.49 9.47 -15.95
N VAL A 195 -4.02 8.89 -17.02
CA VAL A 195 -5.45 8.53 -17.13
C VAL A 195 -5.89 7.35 -16.28
N ILE A 196 -4.99 6.45 -15.97
CA ILE A 196 -5.25 5.31 -15.07
C ILE A 196 -4.05 5.08 -14.14
N PRO A 197 -4.25 4.41 -12.99
CA PRO A 197 -3.18 4.09 -12.07
C PRO A 197 -2.05 3.30 -12.73
N ILE A 198 -0.82 3.59 -12.32
CA ILE A 198 0.38 2.91 -12.82
C ILE A 198 0.35 1.43 -12.40
N ARG A 199 0.57 0.54 -13.36
CA ARG A 199 0.51 -0.93 -13.17
C ARG A 199 1.86 -1.61 -13.29
N SER A 200 2.94 -0.86 -13.50
CA SER A 200 4.28 -1.39 -13.72
C SER A 200 5.30 -0.53 -12.98
N SER A 201 6.32 -1.15 -12.39
CA SER A 201 7.44 -0.46 -11.76
C SER A 201 8.56 -0.08 -12.74
N CYS A 202 8.28 -0.08 -14.03
CA CYS A 202 9.21 0.32 -15.06
C CYS A 202 9.21 1.84 -15.24
N LYS A 203 10.36 2.40 -15.64
CA LYS A 203 10.45 3.82 -16.02
C LYS A 203 9.54 4.11 -17.21
N GLY A 204 8.80 5.22 -17.16
CA GLY A 204 7.85 5.60 -18.21
C GLY A 204 6.60 4.74 -18.23
N ALA A 205 6.16 4.25 -17.06
CA ALA A 205 4.91 3.49 -16.89
C ALA A 205 3.67 4.39 -16.76
N SER A 206 3.82 5.70 -16.69
CA SER A 206 2.73 6.68 -16.75
C SER A 206 1.90 6.49 -18.01
N GLN A 207 0.58 6.57 -17.88
CA GLN A 207 -0.34 6.22 -18.96
C GLN A 207 -1.00 7.45 -19.57
N TYR A 208 -1.03 7.45 -20.89
CA TYR A 208 -1.55 8.51 -21.74
C TYR A 208 -2.76 8.00 -22.51
N LEU A 209 -3.80 8.81 -22.60
CA LEU A 209 -4.86 8.64 -23.58
C LEU A 209 -4.44 9.37 -24.86
N VAL A 210 -4.25 8.64 -25.94
CA VAL A 210 -3.84 9.22 -27.22
C VAL A 210 -4.82 8.84 -28.33
N LEU A 211 -5.06 9.77 -29.25
CA LEU A 211 -5.88 9.54 -30.46
C LEU A 211 -4.97 9.37 -31.67
N PRO A 212 -4.85 8.16 -32.24
CA PRO A 212 -4.10 7.95 -33.47
C PRO A 212 -4.75 8.68 -34.64
N ILE A 213 -3.95 9.42 -35.42
CA ILE A 213 -4.46 10.18 -36.59
C ILE A 213 -5.03 9.19 -37.61
N GLY A 214 -6.26 9.44 -38.04
CA GLY A 214 -6.99 8.58 -38.99
C GLY A 214 -7.71 7.39 -38.33
N LYS A 215 -7.78 7.34 -37.02
CA LYS A 215 -8.58 6.35 -36.27
C LYS A 215 -9.68 7.05 -35.47
N PRO A 216 -10.87 6.43 -35.34
CA PRO A 216 -11.98 7.04 -34.62
C PRO A 216 -11.88 6.94 -33.09
N GLU A 217 -11.08 6.01 -32.57
CA GLU A 217 -11.06 5.67 -31.16
C GLU A 217 -9.70 5.98 -30.51
N PRO A 218 -9.71 6.60 -29.32
CA PRO A 218 -8.49 6.80 -28.54
C PRO A 218 -8.04 5.49 -27.91
N ILE A 219 -6.75 5.41 -27.65
CA ILE A 219 -6.11 4.26 -26.98
C ILE A 219 -5.30 4.72 -25.78
N ILE A 220 -5.11 3.83 -24.79
CA ILE A 220 -4.25 4.08 -23.65
C ILE A 220 -2.90 3.43 -23.92
N VAL A 221 -1.82 4.21 -23.73
CA VAL A 221 -0.45 3.79 -23.98
C VAL A 221 0.48 4.31 -22.88
N GLU A 222 1.46 3.50 -22.46
CA GLU A 222 2.48 3.98 -21.52
C GLU A 222 3.49 4.92 -22.19
N GLU A 223 4.01 5.88 -21.42
CA GLU A 223 4.99 6.89 -21.86
C GLU A 223 6.20 6.27 -22.58
N ARG A 224 6.70 5.14 -22.08
CA ARG A 224 7.84 4.45 -22.66
C ARG A 224 7.64 3.94 -24.08
N PHE A 225 6.38 3.81 -24.53
CA PHE A 225 6.03 3.32 -25.87
C PHE A 225 5.70 4.42 -26.85
N ILE A 226 5.76 5.68 -26.45
CA ILE A 226 5.63 6.83 -27.30
C ILE A 226 6.93 7.61 -27.38
N LYS A 227 7.09 8.41 -28.40
CA LYS A 227 8.21 9.34 -28.60
C LYS A 227 7.68 10.64 -29.19
N LYS A 228 8.47 11.72 -29.07
CA LYS A 228 8.14 13.00 -29.68
C LYS A 228 7.99 12.84 -31.18
N HIS A 229 6.88 13.33 -31.73
CA HIS A 229 6.71 13.40 -33.19
C HIS A 229 7.71 14.39 -33.76
N ARG A 230 8.48 13.95 -34.78
CA ARG A 230 9.39 14.81 -35.54
C ARG A 230 8.70 15.22 -36.82
N LYS A 231 8.50 16.53 -37.01
CA LYS A 231 8.13 17.03 -38.35
C LYS A 231 9.25 16.62 -39.32
N LYS A 232 8.90 15.86 -40.34
CA LYS A 232 9.80 15.62 -41.46
C LYS A 232 9.85 16.87 -42.35
#